data_7710e05889b6fcbbc5a8ccbe65d20fa9
#
_entry.id   7710e05889b6fcbbc5a8ccbe65d20fa9
#
_cell.length_a   1.000
_cell.length_b   1.000
_cell.length_c   1.000
_cell.angle_alpha   90.00
_cell.angle_beta   90.00
_cell.angle_gamma   90.00
#
_symmetry.space_group_name_H-M   'P 1'
#
loop_
_entity.id
_entity.type
_entity.pdbx_description
1 polymer ?
#
loop_
_entity_poly.entity_id
_entity_poly.type
_entity_poly.pdbx_seq_one_letter_code
_entity_poly.pdbx_strand_id
1 'polypeptide(L)' 'MDTILKDYGWCQIIERHNKYIIRYDKGGIAVQMVENEISKEEADKALFNQIEAEKIIIEIQKRESQS' A
#
# COMPACT_ATOMS: atom_id res chain seq x y z
N MET A 1 14.06 6.60 8.57
CA MET A 1 14.55 5.69 7.52
C MET A 1 13.48 4.66 7.19
N ASP A 2 13.24 4.41 5.92
CA ASP A 2 12.19 3.48 5.49
C ASP A 2 12.67 2.04 5.58
N THR A 3 11.83 1.17 6.13
CA THR A 3 12.09 -0.27 6.16
C THR A 3 11.05 -0.95 5.28
N ILE A 4 11.50 -1.65 4.24
CA ILE A 4 10.59 -2.39 3.39
C ILE A 4 10.29 -3.73 4.08
N LEU A 5 9.04 -3.89 4.52
CA LEU A 5 8.60 -5.09 5.21
C LEU A 5 8.25 -6.21 4.23
N LYS A 6 7.68 -5.83 3.08
CA LYS A 6 7.31 -6.78 2.05
C LYS A 6 7.30 -6.09 0.69
N ASP A 7 7.86 -6.75 -0.31
CA ASP A 7 7.89 -6.25 -1.68
C ASP A 7 7.24 -7.30 -2.58
N TYR A 8 6.09 -6.97 -3.13
CA TYR A 8 5.38 -7.86 -4.06
C TYR A 8 5.71 -7.55 -5.52
N GLY A 9 6.60 -6.58 -5.76
CA GLY A 9 6.91 -6.14 -7.10
C GLY A 9 6.04 -4.97 -7.54
N TRP A 10 4.71 -5.16 -7.55
CA TRP A 10 3.77 -4.11 -7.93
C TRP A 10 3.34 -3.23 -6.76
N CYS A 11 3.59 -3.67 -5.53
CA CYS A 11 3.38 -2.85 -4.35
C CYS A 11 4.35 -3.25 -3.24
N GLN A 12 4.55 -2.36 -2.29
CA GLN A 12 5.45 -2.56 -1.16
C GLN A 12 4.77 -2.14 0.12
N ILE A 13 5.06 -2.85 1.21
CA ILE A 13 4.63 -2.48 2.55
C ILE A 13 5.85 -1.95 3.28
N ILE A 14 5.76 -0.73 3.77
CA ILE A 14 6.90 0.01 4.32
C ILE A 14 6.56 0.47 5.74
N GLU A 15 7.55 0.42 6.63
CA GLU A 15 7.47 1.03 7.94
C GLU A 15 8.32 2.30 7.95
N ARG A 16 7.72 3.41 8.38
CA ARG A 16 8.39 4.71 8.46
C ARG A 16 7.91 5.43 9.71
N HIS A 17 8.82 5.75 10.62
CA HIS A 17 8.50 6.49 11.86
C HIS A 17 7.36 5.83 12.64
N ASN A 18 7.42 4.52 12.82
CA ASN A 18 6.42 3.71 13.53
C ASN A 18 5.04 3.72 12.86
N LYS A 19 4.98 4.11 11.60
CA LYS A 19 3.75 4.07 10.80
C LYS A 19 3.90 3.07 9.67
N TYR A 20 2.78 2.54 9.21
CA TYR A 20 2.76 1.59 8.10
C TYR A 20 2.26 2.30 6.85
N ILE A 21 2.94 2.07 5.75
CA ILE A 21 2.66 2.73 4.49
C ILE A 21 2.59 1.66 3.41
N ILE A 22 1.58 1.76 2.55
CA ILE A 22 1.51 0.94 1.35
C ILE A 22 1.89 1.81 0.15
N ARG A 23 2.86 1.34 -0.63
CA ARG A 23 3.31 2.02 -1.84
C ARG A 23 2.94 1.17 -3.03
N TYR A 24 2.29 1.77 -4.01
CA TYR A 24 1.87 1.03 -5.20
C TYR A 24 1.87 1.94 -6.41
N ASP A 25 1.84 1.33 -7.60
CA ASP A 25 1.75 2.05 -8.86
C ASP A 25 0.28 2.33 -9.14
N LYS A 26 -0.07 3.61 -9.25
CA LYS A 26 -1.44 4.03 -9.52
C LYS A 26 -1.90 3.61 -10.92
N GLY A 27 -0.96 3.32 -11.82
CA GLY A 27 -1.27 2.94 -13.18
C GLY A 27 -1.42 4.15 -14.09
N GLY A 28 -1.74 3.90 -15.34
CA GLY A 28 -1.89 4.92 -16.35
C GLY A 28 -0.79 4.81 -17.41
N ILE A 29 -0.61 5.87 -18.19
CA ILE A 29 0.35 5.89 -19.29
C ILE A 29 1.79 5.84 -18.79
N ALA A 30 2.06 6.50 -17.66
CA ALA A 30 3.37 6.52 -17.04
C ALA A 30 3.31 5.88 -15.67
N VAL A 31 4.43 5.28 -15.23
CA VAL A 31 4.56 4.74 -13.87
C VAL A 31 4.42 5.90 -12.88
N GLN A 32 3.49 5.77 -11.94
CA GLN A 32 3.25 6.77 -10.93
C GLN A 32 3.05 6.09 -9.58
N MET A 33 4.14 6.05 -8.79
CA MET A 33 4.10 5.46 -7.46
C MET A 33 3.45 6.40 -6.48
N VAL A 34 2.53 5.89 -5.67
CA VAL A 34 1.87 6.65 -4.62
C VAL A 34 2.02 5.91 -3.29
N GLU A 35 1.99 6.67 -2.20
CA GLU A 35 2.10 6.14 -0.86
C GLU A 35 0.88 6.55 -0.04
N ASN A 36 0.36 5.61 0.75
CA ASN A 36 -0.74 5.88 1.66
C ASN A 36 -0.46 5.25 3.01
N GLU A 37 -0.75 5.99 4.07
CA GLU A 37 -0.64 5.44 5.41
C GLU A 37 -1.78 4.45 5.65
N ILE A 38 -1.46 3.30 6.25
CA ILE A 38 -2.44 2.28 6.58
C ILE A 38 -2.33 1.94 8.07
N SER A 39 -3.38 1.33 8.61
CA SER A 39 -3.39 0.91 10.01
C SER A 39 -2.52 -0.33 10.19
N LYS A 40 -2.20 -0.65 11.45
CA LYS A 40 -1.46 -1.86 11.76
C LYS A 40 -2.22 -3.10 11.31
N GLU A 41 -3.55 -3.12 11.49
CA GLU A 41 -4.36 -4.24 11.05
C GLU A 41 -4.28 -4.43 9.54
N GLU A 42 -4.38 -3.34 8.79
CA GLU A 42 -4.27 -3.39 7.34
C GLU A 42 -2.88 -3.86 6.92
N ALA A 43 -1.84 -3.38 7.60
CA ALA A 43 -0.48 -3.81 7.32
C ALA A 43 -0.30 -5.30 7.58
N ASP A 44 -0.83 -5.81 8.69
CA ASP A 44 -0.74 -7.23 9.00
C ASP A 44 -1.41 -8.08 7.92
N LYS A 45 -2.57 -7.66 7.44
CA LYS A 45 -3.27 -8.36 6.36
C LYS A 45 -2.47 -8.31 5.06
N ALA A 46 -1.93 -7.16 4.72
CA ALA A 46 -1.14 -6.98 3.51
C ALA A 46 0.14 -7.80 3.55
N LEU A 47 0.74 -7.96 4.73
CA LEU A 47 1.94 -8.77 4.90
C LEU A 47 1.64 -10.26 4.79
N PHE A 48 0.39 -10.65 5.06
CA PHE A 48 -0.02 -12.04 5.02
C PHE A 48 -0.03 -12.59 3.59
N ASN A 49 -0.62 -11.86 2.64
CA ASN A 49 -0.58 -12.23 1.23
C ASN A 49 -0.90 -11.03 0.34
N GLN A 50 -0.61 -11.19 -0.97
CA GLN A 50 -0.79 -10.08 -1.91
C GLN A 50 -2.26 -9.81 -2.22
N ILE A 51 -3.14 -10.79 -2.06
CA ILE A 51 -4.57 -10.61 -2.29
C ILE A 51 -5.13 -9.60 -1.29
N GLU A 52 -4.72 -9.70 -0.03
CA GLU A 52 -5.12 -8.75 1.00
C GLU A 52 -4.56 -7.37 0.72
N ALA A 53 -3.32 -7.28 0.25
CA ALA A 53 -2.73 -6.00 -0.14
C ALA A 53 -3.54 -5.35 -1.28
N GLU A 54 -3.94 -6.14 -2.26
CA GLU A 54 -4.76 -5.66 -3.37
C GLU A 54 -6.10 -5.11 -2.89
N LYS A 55 -6.76 -5.80 -1.97
CA LYS A 55 -8.03 -5.34 -1.40
C LYS A 55 -7.88 -3.99 -0.71
N ILE A 56 -6.80 -3.80 0.02
CA ILE A 56 -6.53 -2.55 0.71
C ILE A 56 -6.35 -1.41 -0.29
N ILE A 57 -5.61 -1.66 -1.36
CA ILE A 57 -5.39 -0.66 -2.41
C ILE A 57 -6.70 -0.28 -3.09
N ILE A 58 -7.55 -1.26 -3.37
CA ILE A 58 -8.85 -1.01 -3.98
C ILE A 58 -9.71 -0.12 -3.08
N GLU A 59 -9.71 -0.37 -1.77
CA GLU A 59 -10.45 0.45 -0.82
C GLU A 59 -9.93 1.87 -0.77
N ILE A 60 -8.61 2.04 -0.80
CA ILE A 60 -8.00 3.38 -0.82
C ILE A 60 -8.44 4.14 -2.06
N GLN A 61 -8.42 3.50 -3.22
CA GLN A 61 -8.84 4.12 -4.46
C GLN A 61 -10.30 4.50 -4.45
N LYS A 62 -11.14 3.68 -3.83
CA LYS A 62 -12.57 3.99 -3.69
C LYS A 62 -12.78 5.23 -2.82
N ARG A 63 -12.04 5.34 -1.71
CA ARG A 63 -12.14 6.51 -0.84
C ARG A 63 -11.73 7.77 -1.58
N GLU A 64 -10.66 7.70 -2.35
CA GLU A 64 -10.18 8.85 -3.12
C GLU A 64 -11.18 9.29 -4.17
N SER A 65 -11.84 8.34 -4.83
CA SER A 65 -12.79 8.68 -5.89
C SER A 65 -14.11 9.19 -5.35
N GLN A 66 -14.39 9.02 -4.07
CA GLN A 66 -15.64 9.51 -3.44
C GLN A 66 -15.51 10.91 -2.84
N SER A 67 -14.32 11.44 -2.78
CA SER A 67 -14.08 12.76 -2.17
C SER A 67 -14.18 13.90 -3.17
#